data_e474c19ffc88270b186242ea05895906
#
_entry.id   e474c19ffc88270b186242ea05895906
#
_cell.length_a   1.000
_cell.length_b   1.000
_cell.length_c   1.000
_cell.angle_alpha   90.00
_cell.angle_beta   90.00
_cell.angle_gamma   90.00
#
_symmetry.space_group_name_H-M   'P 1'
#
loop_
_entity.id
_entity.type
_entity.pdbx_description
1 polymer ?
#
loop_
_entity_poly.entity_id
_entity_poly.type
_entity_poly.pdbx_seq_one_letter_code
_entity_poly.pdbx_strand_id
1 'polypeptide(L)'
;MKIKTLETFCNQYVGFVRATAEDGATGWGQVSPYNADITCQVFHRQVARYALGTDADAIETLVATIPEREHKFPGSYLMRALCGLDTALWDMRGKRKGKSVCELLGGKPRPFPVYASSMKRGEITPEAEAARFIKLRDQCGYTAFKFRVGKECGHDEDEWPGRTDAIVPQVRKALGPTARLLVDGNSGYTPKKAIAVGRMLEDHGVCHFEEPCPYWEYRWTKEVADALSLDVTGGEQDCDLALWRFAIDMRAVDVMQPDVCYLGGIARTLQVARWAKDAGLPITPHSANLSLVTVFTLHLMGAIENAGPYVEFSIEGDDYYPWQDGLFTPALVAMDGKVPIPAGPGWGVEINPDWLAKAAYQKSELA
;
A
#
# COMPACT_ATOMS: atom_id res chain seq x y z
N MET A 1 -21.55 12.63 15.50
CA MET A 1 -21.19 14.05 15.42
C MET A 1 -20.93 14.45 13.98
N LYS A 2 -21.47 15.60 13.52
CA LYS A 2 -21.45 15.92 12.10
C LYS A 2 -20.12 16.46 11.62
N ILE A 3 -19.71 16.05 10.41
CA ILE A 3 -18.55 16.58 9.70
C ILE A 3 -18.91 18.01 9.24
N LYS A 4 -18.12 18.99 9.70
CA LYS A 4 -18.34 20.42 9.42
C LYS A 4 -17.51 20.88 8.22
N THR A 5 -16.22 20.53 8.19
CA THR A 5 -15.33 20.93 7.11
C THR A 5 -14.45 19.77 6.66
N LEU A 6 -14.13 19.78 5.38
CA LEU A 6 -13.17 18.89 4.74
C LEU A 6 -12.19 19.73 3.94
N GLU A 7 -10.91 19.57 4.22
CA GLU A 7 -9.84 20.38 3.66
C GLU A 7 -8.78 19.46 3.04
N THR A 8 -8.23 19.89 1.92
CA THR A 8 -7.09 19.20 1.28
C THR A 8 -5.89 20.12 1.19
N PHE A 9 -4.71 19.53 1.38
CA PHE A 9 -3.41 20.15 1.21
C PHE A 9 -2.60 19.24 0.29
N CYS A 10 -2.30 19.68 -0.94
CA CYS A 10 -1.71 18.78 -1.93
C CYS A 10 -0.62 19.43 -2.78
N ASN A 11 0.20 18.58 -3.36
CA ASN A 11 0.98 18.78 -4.56
C ASN A 11 0.69 17.59 -5.51
N GLN A 12 1.43 17.46 -6.61
CA GLN A 12 1.22 16.36 -7.56
C GLN A 12 1.48 14.95 -6.96
N TYR A 13 2.22 14.84 -5.87
CA TYR A 13 2.63 13.56 -5.28
C TYR A 13 1.84 13.17 -4.04
N VAL A 14 1.54 14.12 -3.17
CA VAL A 14 0.90 13.87 -1.87
C VAL A 14 -0.29 14.80 -1.67
N GLY A 15 -1.37 14.27 -1.12
CA GLY A 15 -2.55 15.06 -0.73
C GLY A 15 -3.06 14.63 0.63
N PHE A 16 -2.83 15.47 1.65
CA PHE A 16 -3.40 15.27 2.98
C PHE A 16 -4.84 15.80 3.03
N VAL A 17 -5.67 15.10 3.80
CA VAL A 17 -7.05 15.48 4.07
C VAL A 17 -7.19 15.78 5.55
N ARG A 18 -7.76 16.94 5.88
CA ARG A 18 -8.20 17.27 7.26
C ARG A 18 -9.71 17.27 7.33
N ALA A 19 -10.27 16.41 8.15
CA ALA A 19 -11.68 16.45 8.53
C ALA A 19 -11.84 17.17 9.86
N THR A 20 -12.83 18.07 9.98
CA THR A 20 -13.19 18.76 11.22
C THR A 20 -14.67 18.56 11.51
N ALA A 21 -15.01 18.11 12.72
CA ALA A 21 -16.37 17.94 13.18
C ALA A 21 -16.91 19.23 13.84
N GLU A 22 -18.23 19.30 14.08
CA GLU A 22 -18.91 20.46 14.69
C GLU A 22 -18.38 20.82 16.10
N ASP A 23 -17.88 19.84 16.85
CA ASP A 23 -17.26 20.05 18.18
C ASP A 23 -15.80 20.51 18.14
N GLY A 24 -15.24 20.69 16.95
CA GLY A 24 -13.85 21.08 16.74
C GLY A 24 -12.85 19.89 16.70
N ALA A 25 -13.31 18.67 16.88
CA ALA A 25 -12.43 17.51 16.72
C ALA A 25 -11.90 17.40 15.28
N THR A 26 -10.62 17.09 15.13
CA THR A 26 -9.97 16.99 13.82
C THR A 26 -9.32 15.63 13.63
N GLY A 27 -9.23 15.20 12.37
CA GLY A 27 -8.46 14.03 11.97
C GLY A 27 -7.77 14.26 10.65
N TRP A 28 -6.62 13.60 10.46
CA TRP A 28 -5.81 13.65 9.27
C TRP A 28 -5.82 12.32 8.53
N GLY A 29 -5.97 12.40 7.22
CA GLY A 29 -5.86 11.28 6.29
C GLY A 29 -5.05 11.67 5.07
N GLN A 30 -4.97 10.77 4.11
CA GLN A 30 -4.24 10.98 2.86
C GLN A 30 -5.01 10.34 1.70
N VAL A 31 -5.13 11.07 0.59
CA VAL A 31 -5.50 10.47 -0.69
C VAL A 31 -4.31 9.68 -1.26
N SER A 32 -4.55 8.84 -2.26
CA SER A 32 -3.44 8.10 -2.87
C SER A 32 -2.33 9.03 -3.37
N PRO A 33 -1.05 8.67 -3.18
CA PRO A 33 0.07 9.34 -3.83
C PRO A 33 -0.04 9.31 -5.36
N TYR A 34 0.70 10.20 -6.00
CA TYR A 34 0.71 10.47 -7.45
C TYR A 34 -0.62 10.98 -8.02
N ASN A 35 -0.57 11.99 -8.84
CA ASN A 35 -1.74 12.72 -9.30
C ASN A 35 -2.66 13.13 -8.13
N ALA A 36 -2.05 13.42 -6.98
CA ALA A 36 -2.78 13.71 -5.75
C ALA A 36 -3.56 15.03 -5.85
N ASP A 37 -3.09 15.98 -6.64
CA ASP A 37 -3.78 17.21 -7.00
C ASP A 37 -5.09 16.91 -7.75
N ILE A 38 -5.08 16.01 -8.74
CA ILE A 38 -6.29 15.54 -9.44
C ILE A 38 -7.21 14.81 -8.46
N THR A 39 -6.66 13.92 -7.65
CA THR A 39 -7.42 13.14 -6.65
C THR A 39 -8.09 14.06 -5.62
N CYS A 40 -7.43 15.15 -5.19
CA CYS A 40 -8.04 16.16 -4.32
C CYS A 40 -9.21 16.90 -5.00
N GLN A 41 -9.16 17.16 -6.31
CA GLN A 41 -10.32 17.70 -7.02
C GLN A 41 -11.49 16.71 -7.03
N VAL A 42 -11.22 15.44 -7.26
CA VAL A 42 -12.23 14.37 -7.16
C VAL A 42 -12.79 14.29 -5.73
N PHE A 43 -11.95 14.40 -4.71
CA PHE A 43 -12.36 14.43 -3.31
C PHE A 43 -13.41 15.51 -3.04
N HIS A 44 -13.15 16.76 -3.43
CA HIS A 44 -14.09 17.86 -3.21
C HIS A 44 -15.39 17.74 -4.01
N ARG A 45 -15.32 17.17 -5.24
CA ARG A 45 -16.48 17.05 -6.13
C ARG A 45 -17.34 15.82 -5.87
N GLN A 46 -16.73 14.69 -5.54
CA GLN A 46 -17.43 13.40 -5.48
C GLN A 46 -17.52 12.80 -4.08
N VAL A 47 -16.65 13.21 -3.14
CA VAL A 47 -16.63 12.67 -1.78
C VAL A 47 -17.19 13.69 -0.79
N ALA A 48 -16.65 14.90 -0.73
CA ALA A 48 -16.98 15.88 0.29
C ALA A 48 -18.47 16.24 0.33
N ARG A 49 -19.13 16.36 -0.81
CA ARG A 49 -20.56 16.72 -0.89
C ARG A 49 -21.51 15.72 -0.23
N TYR A 50 -21.08 14.45 -0.10
CA TYR A 50 -21.88 13.42 0.59
C TYR A 50 -21.48 13.21 2.03
N ALA A 51 -20.27 13.61 2.39
CA ALA A 51 -19.73 13.45 3.73
C ALA A 51 -20.08 14.61 4.66
N LEU A 52 -20.14 15.85 4.13
CA LEU A 52 -20.49 17.03 4.93
C LEU A 52 -21.89 16.90 5.55
N GLY A 53 -22.01 17.26 6.83
CA GLY A 53 -23.24 17.18 7.61
C GLY A 53 -23.62 15.76 8.06
N THR A 54 -22.88 14.72 7.67
CA THR A 54 -23.09 13.35 8.14
C THR A 54 -22.31 13.06 9.43
N ASP A 55 -22.63 11.95 10.09
CA ASP A 55 -21.96 11.55 11.33
C ASP A 55 -20.54 11.06 11.05
N ALA A 56 -19.54 11.70 11.66
CA ALA A 56 -18.13 11.36 11.55
C ALA A 56 -17.79 9.95 12.09
N ASP A 57 -18.66 9.38 12.94
CA ASP A 57 -18.51 8.03 13.46
C ASP A 57 -19.14 6.95 12.56
N ALA A 58 -19.83 7.31 11.48
CA ALA A 58 -20.46 6.40 10.52
C ALA A 58 -19.54 6.05 9.35
N ILE A 59 -18.25 5.75 9.63
CA ILE A 59 -17.20 5.59 8.61
C ILE A 59 -17.60 4.52 7.59
N GLU A 60 -17.96 3.33 8.04
CA GLU A 60 -18.28 2.19 7.19
C GLU A 60 -19.49 2.48 6.28
N THR A 61 -20.50 3.18 6.82
CA THR A 61 -21.68 3.61 6.06
C THR A 61 -21.31 4.63 4.99
N LEU A 62 -20.49 5.62 5.32
CA LEU A 62 -20.04 6.64 4.37
C LEU A 62 -19.25 6.02 3.22
N VAL A 63 -18.29 5.15 3.57
CA VAL A 63 -17.42 4.46 2.61
C VAL A 63 -18.21 3.54 1.67
N ALA A 64 -19.30 2.94 2.14
CA ALA A 64 -20.20 2.13 1.30
C ALA A 64 -21.11 3.02 0.42
N THR A 65 -21.68 4.08 0.98
CA THR A 65 -22.72 4.88 0.31
C THR A 65 -22.15 5.80 -0.78
N ILE A 66 -20.94 6.36 -0.60
CA ILE A 66 -20.37 7.31 -1.56
C ILE A 66 -20.16 6.68 -2.94
N PRO A 67 -19.55 5.49 -3.09
CA PRO A 67 -19.46 4.81 -4.39
C PRO A 67 -20.81 4.51 -5.03
N GLU A 68 -21.83 4.14 -4.21
CA GLU A 68 -23.19 3.92 -4.71
C GLU A 68 -23.80 5.20 -5.29
N ARG A 69 -23.57 6.35 -4.64
CA ARG A 69 -24.03 7.65 -5.12
C ARG A 69 -23.33 8.08 -6.41
N GLU A 70 -22.05 7.72 -6.53
CA GLU A 70 -21.21 8.02 -7.68
C GLU A 70 -21.16 6.89 -8.73
N HIS A 71 -22.09 5.95 -8.71
CA HIS A 71 -22.10 4.75 -9.56
C HIS A 71 -21.97 5.01 -11.07
N LYS A 72 -22.27 6.22 -11.55
CA LYS A 72 -22.08 6.61 -12.95
C LYS A 72 -20.66 7.07 -13.27
N PHE A 73 -19.83 7.32 -12.26
CA PHE A 73 -18.44 7.75 -12.38
C PHE A 73 -17.54 6.86 -11.50
N PRO A 74 -17.60 5.52 -11.68
CA PRO A 74 -16.78 4.61 -10.90
C PRO A 74 -15.32 4.71 -11.30
N GLY A 75 -14.45 4.14 -10.50
CA GLY A 75 -13.06 3.91 -10.86
C GLY A 75 -12.07 4.36 -9.80
N SER A 76 -10.79 4.22 -10.14
CA SER A 76 -9.70 4.32 -9.19
C SER A 76 -9.60 5.71 -8.52
N TYR A 77 -9.82 6.80 -9.24
CA TYR A 77 -9.72 8.14 -8.65
C TYR A 77 -10.76 8.39 -7.55
N LEU A 78 -11.98 7.88 -7.71
CA LEU A 78 -12.99 7.97 -6.66
C LEU A 78 -12.55 7.23 -5.40
N MET A 79 -12.01 6.00 -5.55
CA MET A 79 -11.54 5.22 -4.40
C MET A 79 -10.31 5.85 -3.76
N ARG A 80 -9.35 6.32 -4.55
CA ARG A 80 -8.17 7.05 -4.08
C ARG A 80 -8.54 8.31 -3.29
N ALA A 81 -9.58 9.02 -3.71
CA ALA A 81 -10.13 10.17 -2.98
C ALA A 81 -10.87 9.75 -1.70
N LEU A 82 -11.68 8.68 -1.78
CA LEU A 82 -12.43 8.15 -0.63
C LEU A 82 -11.51 7.73 0.53
N CYS A 83 -10.31 7.21 0.22
CA CYS A 83 -9.30 6.90 1.22
C CYS A 83 -8.97 8.11 2.11
N GLY A 84 -8.88 9.31 1.52
CA GLY A 84 -8.63 10.54 2.29
C GLY A 84 -9.68 10.80 3.37
N LEU A 85 -10.95 10.56 3.07
CA LEU A 85 -12.04 10.68 4.04
C LEU A 85 -11.97 9.58 5.10
N ASP A 86 -11.91 8.31 4.66
CA ASP A 86 -11.86 7.15 5.55
C ASP A 86 -10.75 7.28 6.58
N THR A 87 -9.53 7.53 6.12
CA THR A 87 -8.35 7.61 6.99
C THR A 87 -8.37 8.84 7.90
N ALA A 88 -8.93 9.98 7.47
CA ALA A 88 -9.11 11.14 8.33
C ALA A 88 -10.13 10.87 9.47
N LEU A 89 -11.19 10.15 9.17
CA LEU A 89 -12.20 9.80 10.19
C LEU A 89 -11.68 8.75 11.17
N TRP A 90 -10.87 7.80 10.74
CA TRP A 90 -10.19 6.86 11.65
C TRP A 90 -9.22 7.58 12.59
N ASP A 91 -8.45 8.55 12.11
CA ASP A 91 -7.58 9.38 12.94
C ASP A 91 -8.38 10.17 13.99
N MET A 92 -9.45 10.86 13.56
CA MET A 92 -10.35 11.59 14.45
C MET A 92 -10.94 10.69 15.54
N ARG A 93 -11.43 9.51 15.15
CA ARG A 93 -11.99 8.52 16.09
C ARG A 93 -10.94 8.06 17.11
N GLY A 94 -9.70 7.83 16.67
CA GLY A 94 -8.58 7.44 17.53
C GLY A 94 -8.22 8.54 18.53
N LYS A 95 -8.07 9.77 18.07
CA LYS A 95 -7.79 10.94 18.91
C LYS A 95 -8.86 11.16 19.98
N ARG A 96 -10.14 11.07 19.59
CA ARG A 96 -11.27 11.21 20.54
C ARG A 96 -11.30 10.12 21.61
N LYS A 97 -10.91 8.88 21.25
CA LYS A 97 -10.88 7.76 22.19
C LYS A 97 -9.55 7.59 22.92
N GLY A 98 -8.56 8.45 22.65
CA GLY A 98 -7.21 8.34 23.21
C GLY A 98 -6.50 7.04 22.83
N LYS A 99 -6.79 6.46 21.66
CA LYS A 99 -6.26 5.19 21.17
C LYS A 99 -5.66 5.33 19.79
N SER A 100 -4.64 4.55 19.51
CA SER A 100 -4.15 4.38 18.14
C SER A 100 -5.20 3.67 17.27
N VAL A 101 -5.13 3.85 15.94
CA VAL A 101 -6.02 3.14 15.01
C VAL A 101 -5.80 1.62 15.12
N CYS A 102 -4.56 1.17 15.30
CA CYS A 102 -4.27 -0.25 15.56
C CYS A 102 -5.08 -0.81 16.75
N GLU A 103 -5.14 -0.08 17.87
CA GLU A 103 -5.94 -0.49 19.04
C GLU A 103 -7.46 -0.40 18.79
N LEU A 104 -7.92 0.56 17.99
CA LEU A 104 -9.33 0.64 17.59
C LEU A 104 -9.76 -0.57 16.76
N LEU A 105 -8.84 -1.11 15.97
CA LEU A 105 -9.04 -2.32 15.16
C LEU A 105 -8.87 -3.62 15.96
N GLY A 106 -8.55 -3.54 17.27
CA GLY A 106 -8.38 -4.71 18.14
C GLY A 106 -6.95 -5.23 18.26
N GLY A 107 -5.99 -4.56 17.59
CA GLY A 107 -4.57 -4.91 17.65
C GLY A 107 -3.83 -4.26 18.81
N LYS A 108 -2.49 -4.38 18.75
CA LYS A 108 -1.57 -3.74 19.70
C LYS A 108 -0.37 -3.16 18.92
N PRO A 109 -0.03 -1.88 19.10
CA PRO A 109 1.18 -1.31 18.53
C PRO A 109 2.41 -2.08 19.01
N ARG A 110 3.24 -2.49 18.07
CA ARG A 110 4.50 -3.22 18.31
C ARG A 110 5.43 -3.00 17.11
N PRO A 111 6.73 -3.27 17.25
CA PRO A 111 7.60 -3.38 16.08
C PRO A 111 7.10 -4.50 15.16
N PHE A 112 6.82 -4.17 13.89
CA PHE A 112 6.37 -5.12 12.87
C PHE A 112 7.51 -5.41 11.91
N PRO A 113 7.75 -6.70 11.53
CA PRO A 113 8.77 -7.03 10.54
C PRO A 113 8.47 -6.40 9.19
N VAL A 114 9.52 -5.96 8.50
CA VAL A 114 9.42 -5.36 7.17
C VAL A 114 10.39 -6.02 6.19
N TYR A 115 10.02 -6.03 4.90
CA TYR A 115 10.99 -6.33 3.86
C TYR A 115 11.52 -5.05 3.21
N ALA A 116 12.80 -5.06 2.86
CA ALA A 116 13.44 -4.00 2.09
C ALA A 116 12.92 -4.04 0.65
N SER A 117 12.08 -3.09 0.27
CA SER A 117 11.47 -3.03 -1.06
C SER A 117 12.23 -2.06 -1.96
N SER A 118 12.90 -2.58 -2.99
CA SER A 118 13.51 -1.79 -4.05
C SER A 118 12.51 -1.52 -5.16
N MET A 119 12.39 -0.24 -5.53
CA MET A 119 11.54 0.22 -6.64
C MET A 119 12.34 0.34 -7.94
N LYS A 120 13.66 0.34 -7.88
CA LYS A 120 14.54 0.53 -9.02
C LYS A 120 14.55 -0.68 -9.96
N ARG A 121 14.62 -0.40 -11.26
CA ARG A 121 14.68 -1.41 -12.32
C ARG A 121 15.79 -1.05 -13.33
N GLY A 122 15.57 -0.06 -14.18
CA GLY A 122 16.53 0.41 -15.17
C GLY A 122 17.67 1.24 -14.58
N GLU A 123 17.47 1.81 -13.41
CA GLU A 123 18.39 2.72 -12.74
C GLU A 123 19.49 2.00 -11.93
N ILE A 124 19.41 0.67 -11.81
CA ILE A 124 20.36 -0.08 -10.97
C ILE A 124 20.78 -1.39 -11.62
N THR A 125 22.10 -1.67 -11.57
CA THR A 125 22.62 -2.96 -12.06
C THR A 125 22.41 -4.07 -11.01
N PRO A 126 22.41 -5.37 -11.43
CA PRO A 126 22.31 -6.49 -10.50
C PRO A 126 23.36 -6.47 -9.38
N GLU A 127 24.60 -6.07 -9.68
CA GLU A 127 25.69 -5.99 -8.71
C GLU A 127 25.46 -4.86 -7.70
N ALA A 128 25.01 -3.70 -8.17
CA ALA A 128 24.73 -2.54 -7.31
C ALA A 128 23.52 -2.82 -6.39
N GLU A 129 22.50 -3.50 -6.89
CA GLU A 129 21.35 -3.90 -6.08
C GLU A 129 21.74 -4.92 -5.00
N ALA A 130 22.53 -5.92 -5.36
CA ALA A 130 23.05 -6.90 -4.42
C ALA A 130 23.90 -6.23 -3.31
N ALA A 131 24.78 -5.28 -3.69
CA ALA A 131 25.60 -4.53 -2.74
C ALA A 131 24.74 -3.66 -1.81
N ARG A 132 23.70 -3.03 -2.33
CA ARG A 132 22.73 -2.24 -1.55
C ARG A 132 22.00 -3.11 -0.51
N PHE A 133 21.56 -4.29 -0.89
CA PHE A 133 20.90 -5.22 0.03
C PHE A 133 21.85 -5.76 1.12
N ILE A 134 23.12 -6.05 0.79
CA ILE A 134 24.12 -6.41 1.79
C ILE A 134 24.24 -5.29 2.84
N LYS A 135 24.37 -4.03 2.40
CA LYS A 135 24.46 -2.88 3.29
C LYS A 135 23.24 -2.77 4.21
N LEU A 136 22.04 -2.93 3.67
CA LEU A 136 20.80 -2.87 4.44
C LEU A 136 20.66 -4.03 5.43
N ARG A 137 21.04 -5.26 5.03
CA ARG A 137 21.14 -6.41 5.93
C ARG A 137 22.04 -6.10 7.12
N ASP A 138 23.24 -5.61 6.86
CA ASP A 138 24.28 -5.44 7.86
C ASP A 138 24.04 -4.21 8.76
N GLN A 139 23.42 -3.15 8.24
CA GLN A 139 23.19 -1.90 8.99
C GLN A 139 21.79 -1.82 9.65
N CYS A 140 20.77 -2.38 9.01
CA CYS A 140 19.37 -2.25 9.44
C CYS A 140 18.72 -3.58 9.84
N GLY A 141 19.44 -4.72 9.72
CA GLY A 141 18.96 -6.03 10.14
C GLY A 141 17.86 -6.63 9.28
N TYR A 142 17.70 -6.20 8.03
CA TYR A 142 16.71 -6.81 7.13
C TYR A 142 17.04 -8.27 6.85
N THR A 143 15.99 -9.10 6.83
CA THR A 143 16.06 -10.54 6.50
C THR A 143 15.24 -10.91 5.28
N ALA A 144 14.45 -9.97 4.77
CA ALA A 144 13.61 -10.14 3.58
C ALA A 144 13.82 -8.95 2.62
N PHE A 145 13.87 -9.23 1.31
CA PHE A 145 14.26 -8.26 0.28
C PHE A 145 13.41 -8.46 -0.96
N LYS A 146 12.79 -7.39 -1.46
CA LYS A 146 12.04 -7.38 -2.73
C LYS A 146 12.80 -6.58 -3.79
N PHE A 147 12.88 -7.10 -4.99
CA PHE A 147 13.45 -6.44 -6.17
C PHE A 147 12.64 -6.76 -7.42
N ARG A 148 12.83 -5.95 -8.44
CA ARG A 148 12.03 -6.04 -9.67
C ARG A 148 12.72 -6.81 -10.78
N VAL A 149 11.92 -7.57 -11.55
CA VAL A 149 12.33 -8.31 -12.74
C VAL A 149 11.48 -7.90 -13.94
N GLY A 150 11.91 -8.28 -15.14
CA GLY A 150 11.23 -7.89 -16.37
C GLY A 150 11.18 -6.40 -16.58
N LYS A 151 10.20 -5.96 -17.34
CA LYS A 151 9.87 -4.57 -17.58
C LYS A 151 8.43 -4.32 -17.19
N GLU A 152 8.14 -3.18 -16.56
CA GLU A 152 6.79 -2.83 -16.15
C GLU A 152 5.83 -2.83 -17.35
N CYS A 153 4.73 -3.59 -17.25
CA CYS A 153 3.80 -3.85 -18.35
C CYS A 153 4.51 -4.24 -19.67
N GLY A 154 5.58 -5.02 -19.56
CA GLY A 154 6.59 -5.18 -20.62
C GLY A 154 6.31 -6.22 -21.68
N HIS A 155 5.19 -6.93 -21.66
CA HIS A 155 4.82 -7.93 -22.67
C HIS A 155 5.93 -8.95 -22.97
N ASP A 156 6.46 -9.60 -21.91
CA ASP A 156 7.57 -10.56 -21.97
C ASP A 156 8.97 -9.95 -22.20
N GLU A 157 9.08 -8.62 -22.20
CA GLU A 157 10.37 -7.93 -22.30
C GLU A 157 11.08 -7.84 -20.95
N ASP A 158 12.39 -7.75 -21.01
CA ASP A 158 13.23 -7.38 -19.86
C ASP A 158 13.65 -5.91 -19.98
N GLU A 159 14.03 -5.25 -18.90
CA GLU A 159 14.47 -3.85 -18.91
C GLU A 159 15.67 -3.64 -19.85
N TRP A 160 16.58 -4.59 -19.85
CA TRP A 160 17.55 -4.85 -20.90
C TRP A 160 17.80 -6.35 -21.02
N PRO A 161 18.25 -6.86 -22.17
CA PRO A 161 18.38 -8.30 -22.39
C PRO A 161 19.20 -9.01 -21.32
N GLY A 162 18.59 -10.00 -20.65
CA GLY A 162 19.25 -10.84 -19.65
C GLY A 162 19.36 -10.26 -18.24
N ARG A 163 18.74 -9.11 -17.95
CA ARG A 163 18.75 -8.53 -16.61
C ARG A 163 18.11 -9.45 -15.58
N THR A 164 16.94 -9.99 -15.87
CA THR A 164 16.22 -10.90 -14.97
C THR A 164 17.06 -12.14 -14.64
N ASP A 165 17.68 -12.75 -15.66
CA ASP A 165 18.55 -13.93 -15.48
C ASP A 165 19.83 -13.61 -14.69
N ALA A 166 20.28 -12.36 -14.69
CA ALA A 166 21.45 -11.91 -13.95
C ALA A 166 21.16 -11.53 -12.50
N ILE A 167 20.08 -10.76 -12.24
CA ILE A 167 19.81 -10.18 -10.91
C ILE A 167 19.43 -11.25 -9.88
N VAL A 168 18.63 -12.25 -10.26
CA VAL A 168 18.14 -13.27 -9.34
C VAL A 168 19.28 -14.09 -8.71
N PRO A 169 20.17 -14.74 -9.49
CA PRO A 169 21.31 -15.46 -8.92
C PRO A 169 22.29 -14.54 -8.21
N GLN A 170 22.49 -13.32 -8.70
CA GLN A 170 23.41 -12.34 -8.09
C GLN A 170 22.94 -11.95 -6.67
N VAL A 171 21.66 -11.61 -6.50
CA VAL A 171 21.09 -11.24 -5.19
C VAL A 171 21.09 -12.46 -4.26
N ARG A 172 20.70 -13.64 -4.74
CA ARG A 172 20.74 -14.89 -3.94
C ARG A 172 22.14 -15.20 -3.45
N LYS A 173 23.13 -15.12 -4.33
CA LYS A 173 24.55 -15.35 -3.97
C LYS A 173 25.02 -14.36 -2.92
N ALA A 174 24.66 -13.09 -3.06
CA ALA A 174 25.10 -12.01 -2.17
C ALA A 174 24.50 -12.10 -0.76
N LEU A 175 23.23 -12.44 -0.66
CA LEU A 175 22.50 -12.50 0.62
C LEU A 175 22.56 -13.87 1.31
N GLY A 176 22.96 -14.91 0.58
CA GLY A 176 23.03 -16.28 1.09
C GLY A 176 21.67 -16.99 1.14
N PRO A 177 21.61 -18.25 1.57
CA PRO A 177 20.42 -19.09 1.45
C PRO A 177 19.31 -18.75 2.46
N THR A 178 19.60 -18.05 3.54
CA THR A 178 18.64 -17.77 4.61
C THR A 178 17.80 -16.51 4.38
N ALA A 179 18.24 -15.61 3.51
CA ALA A 179 17.48 -14.42 3.16
C ALA A 179 16.20 -14.78 2.40
N ARG A 180 15.07 -14.20 2.80
CA ARG A 180 13.81 -14.30 2.06
C ARG A 180 13.85 -13.35 0.87
N LEU A 181 13.70 -13.89 -0.32
CA LEU A 181 13.67 -13.09 -1.55
C LEU A 181 12.24 -13.03 -2.10
N LEU A 182 11.82 -11.83 -2.38
CA LEU A 182 10.56 -11.49 -3.01
C LEU A 182 10.87 -10.82 -4.35
N VAL A 183 10.10 -11.12 -5.37
CA VAL A 183 10.33 -10.60 -6.71
C VAL A 183 9.04 -10.02 -7.26
N ASP A 184 9.13 -8.85 -7.88
CA ASP A 184 8.00 -8.14 -8.47
C ASP A 184 8.18 -8.05 -9.99
N GLY A 185 7.20 -8.58 -10.74
CA GLY A 185 7.12 -8.55 -12.19
C GLY A 185 6.38 -7.35 -12.76
N ASN A 186 5.64 -6.60 -11.93
CA ASN A 186 4.83 -5.42 -12.30
C ASN A 186 4.06 -5.61 -13.63
N SER A 187 3.23 -6.65 -13.69
CA SER A 187 2.39 -6.94 -14.86
C SER A 187 3.18 -7.24 -16.15
N GLY A 188 4.42 -7.76 -16.03
CA GLY A 188 5.38 -7.79 -17.13
C GLY A 188 5.22 -8.94 -18.13
N TYR A 189 4.50 -10.03 -17.78
CA TYR A 189 4.61 -11.28 -18.54
C TYR A 189 3.28 -11.87 -18.99
N THR A 190 3.33 -12.62 -20.10
CA THR A 190 2.29 -13.60 -20.42
C THR A 190 2.43 -14.83 -19.51
N PRO A 191 1.38 -15.68 -19.33
CA PRO A 191 1.46 -16.84 -18.46
C PRO A 191 2.64 -17.77 -18.76
N LYS A 192 2.88 -18.04 -20.04
CA LYS A 192 3.99 -18.88 -20.49
C LYS A 192 5.35 -18.34 -20.04
N LYS A 193 5.60 -17.05 -20.21
CA LYS A 193 6.85 -16.40 -19.79
C LYS A 193 6.92 -16.30 -18.27
N ALA A 194 5.84 -15.96 -17.61
CA ALA A 194 5.75 -15.87 -16.15
C ALA A 194 6.07 -17.22 -15.48
N ILE A 195 5.53 -18.33 -16.01
CA ILE A 195 5.83 -19.67 -15.49
C ILE A 195 7.33 -20.01 -15.69
N ALA A 196 7.90 -19.69 -16.85
CA ALA A 196 9.32 -19.93 -17.09
C ALA A 196 10.21 -19.12 -16.14
N VAL A 197 9.91 -17.83 -15.92
CA VAL A 197 10.59 -16.99 -14.93
C VAL A 197 10.36 -17.53 -13.52
N GLY A 198 9.12 -17.88 -13.16
CA GLY A 198 8.77 -18.43 -11.84
C GLY A 198 9.55 -19.71 -11.51
N ARG A 199 9.75 -20.62 -12.46
CA ARG A 199 10.59 -21.82 -12.25
C ARG A 199 12.04 -21.43 -11.95
N MET A 200 12.60 -20.47 -12.67
CA MET A 200 13.94 -19.96 -12.36
C MET A 200 13.98 -19.30 -10.98
N LEU A 201 12.94 -18.60 -10.56
CA LEU A 201 12.82 -18.03 -9.21
C LEU A 201 12.81 -19.14 -8.14
N GLU A 202 12.06 -20.23 -8.36
CA GLU A 202 12.05 -21.43 -7.47
C GLU A 202 13.44 -22.06 -7.34
N ASP A 203 14.17 -22.23 -8.46
CA ASP A 203 15.54 -22.77 -8.46
C ASP A 203 16.52 -21.93 -7.63
N HIS A 204 16.22 -20.64 -7.45
CA HIS A 204 17.01 -19.73 -6.61
C HIS A 204 16.38 -19.48 -5.22
N GLY A 205 15.36 -20.24 -4.84
CA GLY A 205 14.73 -20.16 -3.53
C GLY A 205 14.00 -18.84 -3.27
N VAL A 206 13.53 -18.16 -4.31
CA VAL A 206 12.60 -17.03 -4.17
C VAL A 206 11.27 -17.58 -3.67
N CYS A 207 10.63 -16.88 -2.72
CA CYS A 207 9.42 -17.36 -2.08
C CYS A 207 8.15 -16.60 -2.48
N HIS A 208 8.26 -15.57 -3.31
CA HIS A 208 7.16 -14.65 -3.59
C HIS A 208 7.36 -14.03 -4.98
N PHE A 209 6.35 -14.14 -5.85
CA PHE A 209 6.33 -13.56 -7.18
C PHE A 209 5.10 -12.66 -7.34
N GLU A 210 5.33 -11.35 -7.25
CA GLU A 210 4.31 -10.32 -7.29
C GLU A 210 3.99 -9.93 -8.73
N GLU A 211 2.71 -9.74 -9.04
CA GLU A 211 2.17 -9.29 -10.33
C GLU A 211 2.88 -9.89 -11.57
N PRO A 212 2.96 -11.23 -11.69
CA PRO A 212 3.63 -11.84 -12.84
C PRO A 212 2.98 -11.48 -14.18
N CYS A 213 1.65 -11.33 -14.20
CA CYS A 213 0.85 -10.99 -15.36
C CYS A 213 0.15 -9.65 -15.18
N PRO A 214 -0.39 -9.02 -16.27
CA PRO A 214 -1.21 -7.82 -16.17
C PRO A 214 -2.29 -7.94 -15.11
N TYR A 215 -2.39 -6.97 -14.20
CA TYR A 215 -3.25 -7.04 -13.02
C TYR A 215 -4.74 -7.28 -13.35
N TRP A 216 -5.21 -6.88 -14.55
CA TRP A 216 -6.58 -7.11 -15.02
C TRP A 216 -6.81 -8.52 -15.58
N GLU A 217 -5.75 -9.35 -15.75
CA GLU A 217 -5.80 -10.70 -16.29
C GLU A 217 -5.74 -11.77 -15.18
N TYR A 218 -6.71 -11.76 -14.28
CA TYR A 218 -6.76 -12.71 -13.15
C TYR A 218 -6.68 -14.18 -13.55
N ARG A 219 -7.21 -14.56 -14.73
CA ARG A 219 -7.10 -15.93 -15.22
C ARG A 219 -5.68 -16.29 -15.58
N TRP A 220 -4.91 -15.35 -16.09
CA TRP A 220 -3.50 -15.54 -16.39
C TRP A 220 -2.69 -15.67 -15.10
N THR A 221 -2.94 -14.82 -14.15
CA THR A 221 -2.30 -14.90 -12.83
C THR A 221 -2.64 -16.23 -12.14
N LYS A 222 -3.88 -16.69 -12.23
CA LYS A 222 -4.30 -18.01 -11.74
C LYS A 222 -3.54 -19.17 -12.41
N GLU A 223 -3.38 -19.12 -13.73
CA GLU A 223 -2.61 -20.14 -14.46
C GLU A 223 -1.16 -20.20 -13.96
N VAL A 224 -0.55 -19.06 -13.66
CA VAL A 224 0.79 -18.98 -13.09
C VAL A 224 0.82 -19.54 -11.66
N ALA A 225 -0.14 -19.15 -10.81
CA ALA A 225 -0.24 -19.64 -9.44
C ALA A 225 -0.41 -21.17 -9.38
N ASP A 226 -1.24 -21.75 -10.26
CA ASP A 226 -1.43 -23.20 -10.33
C ASP A 226 -0.18 -23.97 -10.81
N ALA A 227 0.71 -23.32 -11.54
CA ALA A 227 1.90 -23.93 -12.10
C ALA A 227 3.13 -23.86 -11.20
N LEU A 228 3.17 -22.96 -10.22
CA LEU A 228 4.32 -22.69 -9.37
C LEU A 228 4.10 -23.20 -7.95
N SER A 229 5.19 -23.37 -7.20
CA SER A 229 5.17 -23.75 -5.78
C SER A 229 5.50 -22.56 -4.86
N LEU A 230 6.11 -21.49 -5.42
CA LEU A 230 6.27 -20.24 -4.68
C LEU A 230 4.94 -19.47 -4.65
N ASP A 231 4.78 -18.57 -3.68
CA ASP A 231 3.57 -17.75 -3.56
C ASP A 231 3.48 -16.75 -4.73
N VAL A 232 2.43 -16.84 -5.53
CA VAL A 232 2.05 -15.81 -6.50
C VAL A 232 1.16 -14.78 -5.81
N THR A 233 1.46 -13.49 -5.98
CA THR A 233 0.83 -12.43 -5.20
C THR A 233 0.43 -11.26 -6.08
N GLY A 234 -0.47 -10.39 -5.58
CA GLY A 234 -0.90 -9.21 -6.34
C GLY A 234 -2.23 -8.62 -5.87
N GLY A 235 -2.74 -7.68 -6.67
CA GLY A 235 -4.00 -6.99 -6.45
C GLY A 235 -3.84 -5.54 -6.00
N GLU A 236 -2.64 -4.98 -5.98
CA GLU A 236 -2.41 -3.61 -5.53
C GLU A 236 -3.23 -2.57 -6.31
N GLN A 237 -3.43 -2.79 -7.61
CA GLN A 237 -4.17 -1.86 -8.48
C GLN A 237 -5.68 -1.96 -8.34
N ASP A 238 -6.21 -3.00 -7.70
CA ASP A 238 -7.64 -3.25 -7.65
C ASP A 238 -8.36 -2.38 -6.62
N CYS A 239 -9.32 -1.64 -7.11
CA CYS A 239 -10.15 -0.74 -6.31
C CYS A 239 -11.62 -1.19 -6.19
N ASP A 240 -12.01 -2.30 -6.84
CA ASP A 240 -13.37 -2.82 -6.85
C ASP A 240 -13.52 -4.05 -5.93
N LEU A 241 -14.43 -3.97 -4.95
CA LEU A 241 -14.69 -5.07 -4.02
C LEU A 241 -15.24 -6.32 -4.71
N ALA A 242 -15.95 -6.19 -5.84
CA ALA A 242 -16.43 -7.35 -6.59
C ALA A 242 -15.27 -8.10 -7.27
N LEU A 243 -14.28 -7.37 -7.78
CA LEU A 243 -13.05 -7.97 -8.32
C LEU A 243 -12.25 -8.67 -7.22
N TRP A 244 -12.12 -8.08 -6.04
CA TRP A 244 -11.49 -8.72 -4.88
C TRP A 244 -12.18 -10.03 -4.49
N ARG A 245 -13.53 -10.02 -4.44
CA ARG A 245 -14.28 -11.26 -4.18
C ARG A 245 -14.01 -12.30 -5.24
N PHE A 246 -14.06 -11.92 -6.51
CA PHE A 246 -13.77 -12.79 -7.63
C PHE A 246 -12.36 -13.38 -7.56
N ALA A 247 -11.34 -12.56 -7.28
CA ALA A 247 -9.95 -13.00 -7.13
C ALA A 247 -9.77 -14.02 -5.98
N ILE A 248 -10.45 -13.78 -4.85
CA ILE A 248 -10.45 -14.68 -3.68
C ILE A 248 -11.14 -16.00 -4.02
N ASP A 249 -12.34 -15.95 -4.60
CA ASP A 249 -13.13 -17.13 -4.92
C ASP A 249 -12.41 -18.07 -5.90
N MET A 250 -11.73 -17.50 -6.90
CA MET A 250 -10.97 -18.30 -7.86
C MET A 250 -9.54 -18.64 -7.38
N ARG A 251 -9.11 -18.14 -6.22
CA ARG A 251 -7.72 -18.26 -5.73
C ARG A 251 -6.71 -17.84 -6.81
N ALA A 252 -6.90 -16.63 -7.32
CA ALA A 252 -6.06 -16.09 -8.38
C ALA A 252 -4.62 -15.85 -7.92
N VAL A 253 -4.43 -15.59 -6.63
CA VAL A 253 -3.15 -15.39 -5.95
C VAL A 253 -3.14 -16.12 -4.60
N ASP A 254 -1.95 -16.38 -4.08
CA ASP A 254 -1.74 -17.04 -2.77
C ASP A 254 -1.68 -16.01 -1.63
N VAL A 255 -1.24 -14.79 -1.91
CA VAL A 255 -1.20 -13.67 -0.94
C VAL A 255 -1.87 -12.45 -1.56
N MET A 256 -2.85 -11.89 -0.85
CA MET A 256 -3.58 -10.69 -1.27
C MET A 256 -2.80 -9.42 -0.90
N GLN A 257 -2.63 -8.50 -1.87
CA GLN A 257 -1.84 -7.27 -1.67
C GLN A 257 -2.64 -5.98 -1.94
N PRO A 258 -3.78 -5.74 -1.25
CA PRO A 258 -4.50 -4.50 -1.44
C PRO A 258 -3.65 -3.29 -1.01
N ASP A 259 -3.70 -2.20 -1.76
CA ASP A 259 -3.21 -0.90 -1.29
C ASP A 259 -4.33 -0.16 -0.57
N VAL A 260 -4.09 0.27 0.68
CA VAL A 260 -5.09 0.98 1.50
C VAL A 260 -5.61 2.24 0.80
N CYS A 261 -4.70 2.98 0.13
CA CYS A 261 -5.07 4.21 -0.55
C CYS A 261 -5.79 3.96 -1.89
N TYR A 262 -5.44 2.89 -2.61
CA TYR A 262 -6.06 2.59 -3.91
C TYR A 262 -7.44 1.97 -3.74
N LEU A 263 -7.61 1.15 -2.71
CA LEU A 263 -8.88 0.46 -2.44
C LEU A 263 -9.95 1.35 -1.79
N GLY A 264 -9.58 2.51 -1.24
CA GLY A 264 -10.52 3.46 -0.66
C GLY A 264 -10.56 3.49 0.87
N GLY A 265 -9.46 3.11 1.54
CA GLY A 265 -9.25 3.26 2.96
C GLY A 265 -9.33 1.97 3.77
N ILE A 266 -9.20 2.13 5.07
CA ILE A 266 -9.15 1.05 6.06
C ILE A 266 -10.43 0.20 6.05
N ALA A 267 -11.61 0.83 5.99
CA ALA A 267 -12.88 0.10 6.07
C ALA A 267 -13.02 -0.93 4.93
N ARG A 268 -12.67 -0.56 3.71
CA ARG A 268 -12.71 -1.45 2.54
C ARG A 268 -11.61 -2.50 2.59
N THR A 269 -10.41 -2.13 3.03
CA THR A 269 -9.30 -3.07 3.18
C THR A 269 -9.59 -4.12 4.25
N LEU A 270 -10.22 -3.75 5.36
CA LEU A 270 -10.70 -4.71 6.37
C LEU A 270 -11.75 -5.68 5.82
N GLN A 271 -12.59 -5.22 4.89
CA GLN A 271 -13.57 -6.10 4.26
C GLN A 271 -12.89 -7.16 3.39
N VAL A 272 -11.90 -6.76 2.58
CA VAL A 272 -11.07 -7.70 1.80
C VAL A 272 -10.31 -8.63 2.74
N ALA A 273 -9.73 -8.11 3.84
CA ALA A 273 -9.02 -8.92 4.83
C ALA A 273 -9.91 -10.02 5.43
N ARG A 274 -11.16 -9.71 5.76
CA ARG A 274 -12.13 -10.69 6.27
C ARG A 274 -12.43 -11.78 5.23
N TRP A 275 -12.71 -11.39 3.99
CA TRP A 275 -12.99 -12.38 2.92
C TRP A 275 -11.79 -13.28 2.65
N ALA A 276 -10.58 -12.70 2.61
CA ALA A 276 -9.34 -13.47 2.45
C ALA A 276 -9.12 -14.42 3.63
N LYS A 277 -9.36 -13.98 4.88
CA LYS A 277 -9.29 -14.83 6.08
C LYS A 277 -10.26 -16.01 5.99
N ASP A 278 -11.52 -15.77 5.61
CA ASP A 278 -12.54 -16.82 5.48
C ASP A 278 -12.14 -17.85 4.40
N ALA A 279 -11.41 -17.42 3.37
CA ALA A 279 -10.83 -18.28 2.34
C ALA A 279 -9.48 -18.93 2.73
N GLY A 280 -8.92 -18.60 3.90
CA GLY A 280 -7.62 -19.09 4.37
C GLY A 280 -6.43 -18.44 3.66
N LEU A 281 -6.59 -17.23 3.14
CA LEU A 281 -5.55 -16.48 2.43
C LEU A 281 -4.95 -15.39 3.32
N PRO A 282 -3.61 -15.23 3.34
CA PRO A 282 -2.94 -14.13 4.01
C PRO A 282 -3.05 -12.82 3.21
N ILE A 283 -2.84 -11.71 3.93
CA ILE A 283 -2.76 -10.37 3.37
C ILE A 283 -1.41 -9.74 3.69
N THR A 284 -0.76 -9.17 2.68
CA THR A 284 0.42 -8.32 2.79
C THR A 284 0.19 -7.08 1.93
N PRO A 285 -0.45 -6.01 2.46
CA PRO A 285 -0.80 -4.85 1.66
C PRO A 285 0.41 -4.18 1.01
N HIS A 286 0.22 -3.69 -0.22
CA HIS A 286 1.16 -2.86 -0.92
C HIS A 286 1.36 -1.52 -0.20
N SER A 287 2.61 -1.05 -0.06
CA SER A 287 2.95 0.27 0.46
C SER A 287 4.33 0.74 -0.05
N ALA A 288 4.40 1.09 -1.32
CA ALA A 288 5.64 1.34 -2.05
C ALA A 288 6.40 2.62 -1.67
N ASN A 289 5.89 3.47 -0.78
CA ASN A 289 6.51 4.73 -0.40
C ASN A 289 6.26 5.08 1.06
N LEU A 290 7.11 5.92 1.65
CA LEU A 290 7.06 6.28 3.07
C LEU A 290 6.12 7.45 3.40
N SER A 291 5.00 7.61 2.65
CA SER A 291 3.92 8.51 3.05
C SER A 291 3.01 7.85 4.10
N LEU A 292 1.85 8.45 4.40
CA LEU A 292 0.91 7.86 5.36
C LEU A 292 0.38 6.48 4.96
N VAL A 293 0.50 6.06 3.68
CA VAL A 293 0.11 4.71 3.25
C VAL A 293 0.83 3.63 4.05
N THR A 294 2.14 3.81 4.33
CA THR A 294 2.91 2.87 5.16
C THR A 294 2.45 2.91 6.63
N VAL A 295 2.11 4.10 7.16
CA VAL A 295 1.52 4.22 8.51
C VAL A 295 0.20 3.46 8.59
N PHE A 296 -0.70 3.67 7.62
CA PHE A 296 -1.99 2.97 7.55
C PHE A 296 -1.83 1.46 7.49
N THR A 297 -0.91 1.01 6.64
CA THR A 297 -0.58 -0.42 6.46
C THR A 297 -0.04 -1.03 7.76
N LEU A 298 0.87 -0.35 8.46
CA LEU A 298 1.40 -0.81 9.74
C LEU A 298 0.29 -0.98 10.80
N HIS A 299 -0.62 0.01 10.94
CA HIS A 299 -1.73 -0.09 11.87
C HIS A 299 -2.69 -1.24 11.53
N LEU A 300 -3.00 -1.43 10.25
CA LEU A 300 -3.84 -2.51 9.77
C LEU A 300 -3.20 -3.88 10.07
N MET A 301 -1.93 -4.06 9.67
CA MET A 301 -1.18 -5.31 9.86
C MET A 301 -0.96 -5.66 11.34
N GLY A 302 -0.92 -4.66 12.22
CA GLY A 302 -0.89 -4.87 13.67
C GLY A 302 -2.18 -5.42 14.26
N ALA A 303 -3.28 -5.41 13.51
CA ALA A 303 -4.62 -5.72 14.00
C ALA A 303 -5.32 -6.91 13.32
N ILE A 304 -5.07 -7.16 12.03
CA ILE A 304 -5.73 -8.27 11.31
C ILE A 304 -5.12 -9.63 11.65
N GLU A 305 -5.96 -10.66 11.68
CA GLU A 305 -5.55 -12.02 12.10
C GLU A 305 -4.79 -12.79 11.00
N ASN A 306 -5.08 -12.51 9.73
CA ASN A 306 -4.43 -13.11 8.57
C ASN A 306 -3.35 -12.22 7.96
N ALA A 307 -2.71 -11.39 8.78
CA ALA A 307 -1.54 -10.61 8.37
C ALA A 307 -0.42 -11.53 7.90
N GLY A 308 0.17 -11.21 6.75
CA GLY A 308 1.41 -11.84 6.30
C GLY A 308 2.58 -11.50 7.24
N PRO A 309 3.73 -12.13 7.03
CA PRO A 309 4.86 -12.02 7.97
C PRO A 309 5.58 -10.68 7.93
N TYR A 310 5.39 -9.86 6.92
CA TYR A 310 6.10 -8.60 6.70
C TYR A 310 5.18 -7.49 6.19
N VAL A 311 5.56 -6.25 6.42
CA VAL A 311 5.04 -5.05 5.73
C VAL A 311 6.06 -4.62 4.68
N GLU A 312 5.58 -4.16 3.54
CA GLU A 312 6.42 -3.52 2.53
C GLU A 312 7.01 -2.22 3.06
N PHE A 313 8.32 -2.05 2.90
CA PHE A 313 9.01 -0.85 3.34
C PHE A 313 9.98 -0.38 2.26
N SER A 314 9.66 0.74 1.62
CA SER A 314 10.50 1.33 0.58
C SER A 314 11.87 1.67 1.13
N ILE A 315 12.91 1.34 0.39
CA ILE A 315 14.30 1.67 0.69
C ILE A 315 14.83 2.78 -0.20
N GLU A 316 13.94 3.44 -0.94
CA GLU A 316 14.32 4.52 -1.83
C GLU A 316 14.55 5.83 -1.07
N GLY A 317 15.54 6.58 -1.51
CA GLY A 317 15.84 7.92 -1.01
C GLY A 317 15.37 9.01 -1.97
N ASP A 318 15.91 10.23 -1.78
CA ASP A 318 15.57 11.43 -2.55
C ASP A 318 15.88 11.32 -4.04
N ASP A 319 16.80 10.43 -4.42
CA ASP A 319 17.13 10.17 -5.82
C ASP A 319 16.01 9.49 -6.61
N TYR A 320 15.07 8.85 -5.89
CA TYR A 320 13.91 8.19 -6.48
C TYR A 320 12.57 8.82 -6.03
N TYR A 321 12.43 9.10 -4.73
CA TYR A 321 11.25 9.73 -4.12
C TYR A 321 11.57 11.06 -3.45
N PRO A 322 11.91 12.13 -4.19
CA PRO A 322 12.31 13.43 -3.62
C PRO A 322 11.21 14.15 -2.84
N TRP A 323 10.01 13.59 -2.83
CA TRP A 323 8.83 14.17 -2.21
C TRP A 323 8.41 13.49 -0.90
N GLN A 324 9.03 12.33 -0.54
CA GLN A 324 8.53 11.54 0.60
C GLN A 324 9.11 11.95 1.95
N ASP A 325 10.24 12.67 1.97
CA ASP A 325 10.85 13.07 3.22
C ASP A 325 10.17 14.28 3.86
N GLY A 326 10.14 14.29 5.19
CA GLY A 326 9.62 15.40 5.97
C GLY A 326 8.10 15.60 5.89
N LEU A 327 7.33 14.59 5.51
CA LEU A 327 5.87 14.67 5.42
C LEU A 327 5.20 14.72 6.79
N PHE A 328 5.76 14.02 7.78
CA PHE A 328 5.21 13.90 9.14
C PHE A 328 6.29 13.50 10.16
N THR A 329 5.95 13.60 11.45
CA THR A 329 6.80 13.18 12.57
C THR A 329 6.00 12.26 13.52
N PRO A 330 6.66 11.23 14.13
CA PRO A 330 8.01 10.77 13.85
C PRO A 330 8.14 10.11 12.47
N ALA A 331 9.29 10.23 11.84
CA ALA A 331 9.58 9.49 10.61
C ALA A 331 9.64 7.98 10.88
N LEU A 332 9.23 7.18 9.91
CA LEU A 332 9.34 5.73 9.99
C LEU A 332 10.79 5.31 9.71
N VAL A 333 11.36 4.53 10.62
CA VAL A 333 12.73 4.02 10.49
C VAL A 333 12.76 2.53 10.78
N ALA A 334 13.36 1.75 9.89
CA ALA A 334 13.59 0.33 10.09
C ALA A 334 14.83 0.09 10.97
N MET A 335 14.66 -0.65 12.05
CA MET A 335 15.72 -1.10 12.95
C MET A 335 15.55 -2.60 13.22
N ASP A 336 16.64 -3.35 13.11
CA ASP A 336 16.60 -4.81 13.27
C ASP A 336 15.52 -5.50 12.39
N GLY A 337 15.36 -4.99 11.14
CA GLY A 337 14.38 -5.50 10.18
C GLY A 337 12.91 -5.25 10.57
N LYS A 338 12.65 -4.31 11.46
CA LYS A 338 11.30 -3.97 11.96
C LYS A 338 11.06 -2.47 11.98
N VAL A 339 9.80 -2.09 11.87
CA VAL A 339 9.33 -0.71 12.04
C VAL A 339 8.30 -0.68 13.17
N PRO A 340 8.43 0.21 14.17
CA PRO A 340 7.43 0.35 15.20
C PRO A 340 6.13 0.90 14.63
N ILE A 341 4.99 0.26 14.96
CA ILE A 341 3.67 0.85 14.69
C ILE A 341 3.52 2.06 15.59
N PRO A 342 3.24 3.27 15.07
CA PRO A 342 3.07 4.45 15.89
C PRO A 342 1.96 4.24 16.95
N ALA A 343 2.25 4.54 18.22
CA ALA A 343 1.38 4.19 19.35
C ALA A 343 0.52 5.35 19.87
N GLY A 344 0.69 6.57 19.35
CA GLY A 344 -0.10 7.73 19.75
C GLY A 344 -1.56 7.64 19.28
N PRO A 345 -2.46 8.47 19.84
CA PRO A 345 -3.85 8.54 19.43
C PRO A 345 -3.99 8.83 17.92
N GLY A 346 -4.96 8.19 17.28
CA GLY A 346 -5.12 8.26 15.82
C GLY A 346 -4.02 7.47 15.11
N TRP A 347 -3.39 8.08 14.14
CA TRP A 347 -2.26 7.46 13.43
C TRP A 347 -0.94 7.55 14.20
N GLY A 348 -0.89 8.29 15.31
CA GLY A 348 0.31 8.45 16.13
C GLY A 348 1.43 9.26 15.45
N VAL A 349 1.09 10.04 14.44
CA VAL A 349 2.00 10.93 13.72
C VAL A 349 1.39 12.34 13.57
N GLU A 350 2.24 13.34 13.40
CA GLU A 350 1.83 14.71 13.16
C GLU A 350 2.31 15.17 11.78
N ILE A 351 1.40 15.71 10.98
CA ILE A 351 1.74 16.21 9.64
C ILE A 351 2.62 17.46 9.78
N ASN A 352 3.65 17.53 8.97
CA ASN A 352 4.62 18.63 9.01
C ASN A 352 3.95 19.98 8.62
N PRO A 353 3.89 20.97 9.52
CA PRO A 353 3.26 22.25 9.23
C PRO A 353 3.95 23.06 8.14
N ASP A 354 5.28 22.92 7.99
CA ASP A 354 6.04 23.61 6.93
C ASP A 354 5.72 23.01 5.55
N TRP A 355 5.39 21.71 5.48
CA TRP A 355 4.93 21.09 4.26
C TRP A 355 3.50 21.58 3.92
N LEU A 356 2.60 21.63 4.92
CA LEU A 356 1.22 22.12 4.74
C LEU A 356 1.19 23.56 4.25
N ALA A 357 2.09 24.42 4.74
CA ALA A 357 2.17 25.82 4.36
C ALA A 357 2.54 26.06 2.88
N LYS A 358 3.15 25.05 2.22
CA LYS A 358 3.58 25.11 0.80
C LYS A 358 2.60 24.41 -0.13
N ALA A 359 1.68 23.62 0.40
CA ALA A 359 0.73 22.83 -0.38
C ALA A 359 -0.38 23.68 -0.99
N ALA A 360 -0.91 23.24 -2.13
CA ALA A 360 -2.16 23.79 -2.65
C ALA A 360 -3.31 23.44 -1.70
N TYR A 361 -4.09 24.46 -1.32
CA TYR A 361 -5.14 24.32 -0.32
C TYR A 361 -6.53 24.47 -0.95
N GLN A 362 -7.44 23.59 -0.56
CA GLN A 362 -8.86 23.68 -0.90
C GLN A 362 -9.73 23.26 0.29
N LYS A 363 -10.90 23.90 0.45
CA LYS A 363 -11.86 23.63 1.52
C LYS A 363 -13.25 23.40 0.96
N SER A 364 -13.95 22.42 1.52
CA SER A 364 -15.40 22.26 1.43
C SER A 364 -16.00 22.34 2.84
N GLU A 365 -17.10 23.08 2.99
CA GLU A 365 -17.77 23.23 4.27
C GLU A 365 -19.28 23.16 4.12
N LEU A 366 -19.95 22.81 5.21
CA LEU A 366 -21.40 22.85 5.30
C LEU A 366 -21.87 24.31 5.24
N ALA A 367 -22.76 24.63 4.32
CA ALA A 367 -23.35 25.96 4.16
C ALA A 367 -24.23 26.34 5.35
#